data_d1c40c0fcf4700f355c0667dfa9ccb86
#
_entry.id   d1c40c0fcf4700f355c0667dfa9ccb86
#
_cell.length_a   1.000
_cell.length_b   1.000
_cell.length_c   1.000
_cell.angle_alpha   90.00
_cell.angle_beta   90.00
_cell.angle_gamma   90.00
#
_symmetry.space_group_name_H-M   'P 1'
#
loop_
_entity.id
_entity.type
_entity.pdbx_description
1 polymer ?
#
loop_
_entity_poly.entity_id
_entity_poly.type
_entity_poly.pdbx_seq_one_letter_code
_entity_poly.pdbx_strand_id
1 'polypeptide(L)'
;MDMDNGEKIILTEPDVLQYTNFRVYLRDYYEYKKKTQPSFSLRFFAEKAGLSSHAHLKLTIDGKRNITKGTVLKLIQGLGLEKQRAAYFESLVFFNQAQRTKKFTQSRIPE
;
A
#
# COMPACT_ATOMS: atom_id res chain seq x y z
N MET A 1 2.18 -6.38 28.08
CA MET A 1 2.20 -6.50 27.64
C MET A 1 2.93 -6.46 26.90
N ASP A 2 3.25 -6.51 26.69
CA ASP A 2 3.71 -6.41 26.04
C ASP A 2 3.94 -6.76 25.07
N MET A 3 3.68 -6.82 24.58
CA MET A 3 3.58 -7.19 23.65
C MET A 3 4.42 -6.98 22.83
N ASP A 4 5.08 -6.81 22.89
CA ASP A 4 5.79 -6.46 22.14
C ASP A 4 6.99 -7.02 22.14
N ASN A 5 7.42 -7.76 22.20
CA ASN A 5 8.56 -8.37 21.99
C ASN A 5 9.15 -8.06 20.72
N GLY A 6 9.01 -6.87 20.20
CA GLY A 6 9.57 -6.53 18.94
C GLY A 6 8.73 -6.91 17.76
N GLU A 7 7.69 -7.62 17.99
CA GLU A 7 6.78 -7.98 16.93
C GLU A 7 5.69 -6.96 16.80
N LYS A 8 5.36 -6.66 15.58
CA LYS A 8 4.26 -5.76 15.34
C LYS A 8 2.97 -6.55 15.26
N ILE A 9 2.04 -6.22 16.11
CA ILE A 9 0.73 -6.86 16.12
C ILE A 9 -0.30 -5.85 15.67
N ILE A 10 -0.99 -6.17 14.59
CA ILE A 10 -2.00 -5.28 14.05
C ILE A 10 -3.35 -5.82 14.48
N LEU A 11 -3.95 -5.17 15.46
CA LEU A 11 -5.20 -5.62 16.06
C LEU A 11 -6.43 -4.96 15.47
N THR A 12 -6.27 -3.84 14.80
CA THR A 12 -7.38 -3.16 14.17
C THR A 12 -7.01 -2.85 12.73
N GLU A 13 -8.03 -2.64 11.91
CA GLU A 13 -7.77 -2.33 10.51
C GLU A 13 -6.95 -1.05 10.41
N PRO A 14 -5.86 -1.06 9.66
CA PRO A 14 -5.04 0.14 9.53
C PRO A 14 -5.81 1.29 8.91
N ASP A 15 -5.55 2.49 9.42
CA ASP A 15 -6.16 3.71 8.91
C ASP A 15 -5.12 4.43 8.07
N VAL A 16 -5.38 4.58 6.79
CA VAL A 16 -4.40 5.17 5.88
C VAL A 16 -3.98 6.57 6.31
N LEU A 17 -4.85 7.28 7.04
CA LEU A 17 -4.52 8.63 7.49
C LEU A 17 -3.36 8.65 8.47
N GLN A 18 -3.01 7.49 9.03
CA GLN A 18 -1.91 7.40 9.98
C GLN A 18 -0.59 7.03 9.31
N TYR A 19 -0.57 6.96 8.00
CA TYR A 19 0.61 6.50 7.28
C TYR A 19 1.20 7.61 6.44
N THR A 20 2.52 7.56 6.30
CA THR A 20 3.24 8.46 5.40
C THR A 20 3.87 7.71 4.23
N ASN A 21 3.66 6.39 4.19
CA ASN A 21 4.19 5.55 3.11
C ASN A 21 3.10 4.59 2.67
N PHE A 22 2.66 4.71 1.42
CA PHE A 22 1.53 3.90 0.98
C PHE A 22 1.85 2.41 0.90
N ARG A 23 3.12 2.06 0.70
CA ARG A 23 3.48 0.65 0.61
C ARG A 23 3.42 -0.02 1.98
N VAL A 24 3.82 0.70 3.00
CA VAL A 24 3.70 0.20 4.38
C VAL A 24 2.24 0.03 4.73
N TYR A 25 1.41 0.99 4.34
CA TYR A 25 -0.02 0.88 4.59
C TYR A 25 -0.61 -0.36 3.90
N LEU A 26 -0.26 -0.58 2.63
CA LEU A 26 -0.77 -1.75 1.92
C LEU A 26 -0.33 -3.05 2.56
N ARG A 27 0.93 -3.11 3.01
CA ARG A 27 1.42 -4.30 3.67
C ARG A 27 0.70 -4.56 4.97
N ASP A 28 0.52 -3.51 5.77
CA ASP A 28 -0.18 -3.66 7.05
C ASP A 28 -1.63 -4.06 6.85
N TYR A 29 -2.28 -3.47 5.84
CA TYR A 29 -3.65 -3.84 5.52
C TYR A 29 -3.74 -5.32 5.14
N TYR A 30 -2.83 -5.77 4.31
CA TYR A 30 -2.80 -7.17 3.89
C TYR A 30 -2.58 -8.09 5.08
N GLU A 31 -1.63 -7.75 5.94
CA GLU A 31 -1.35 -8.57 7.12
C GLU A 31 -2.54 -8.64 8.05
N TYR A 32 -3.20 -7.51 8.25
CA TYR A 32 -4.38 -7.48 9.09
C TYR A 32 -5.49 -8.37 8.52
N LYS A 33 -5.73 -8.25 7.23
CA LYS A 33 -6.79 -9.05 6.61
C LYS A 33 -6.45 -10.53 6.65
N LYS A 34 -5.19 -10.88 6.45
CA LYS A 34 -4.81 -12.28 6.52
C LYS A 34 -5.09 -12.88 7.88
N LYS A 35 -4.88 -12.09 8.93
CA LYS A 35 -5.10 -12.59 10.27
C LYS A 35 -6.56 -12.68 10.64
N THR A 36 -7.38 -11.80 10.10
CA THR A 36 -8.79 -11.75 10.47
C THR A 36 -9.68 -12.52 9.51
N GLN A 37 -9.21 -12.82 8.31
CA GLN A 37 -10.00 -13.54 7.33
C GLN A 37 -9.12 -14.64 6.73
N PRO A 38 -9.30 -15.88 7.16
CA PRO A 38 -8.38 -16.95 6.75
C PRO A 38 -8.26 -17.13 5.25
N SER A 39 -9.32 -16.84 4.50
CA SER A 39 -9.28 -17.02 3.06
C SER A 39 -8.69 -15.83 2.32
N PHE A 40 -8.32 -14.78 3.03
CA PHE A 40 -7.75 -13.60 2.38
C PHE A 40 -6.35 -13.92 1.88
N SER A 41 -6.06 -13.52 0.65
CA SER A 41 -4.75 -13.73 0.07
C SER A 41 -4.43 -12.53 -0.81
N LEU A 42 -3.19 -12.46 -1.23
CA LEU A 42 -2.78 -11.38 -2.12
C LEU A 42 -3.54 -11.47 -3.43
N ARG A 43 -3.76 -12.69 -3.91
CA ARG A 43 -4.55 -12.89 -5.12
C ARG A 43 -5.97 -12.40 -4.93
N PHE A 44 -6.59 -12.74 -3.81
CA PHE A 44 -7.94 -12.30 -3.52
C PHE A 44 -8.02 -10.78 -3.47
N PHE A 45 -7.04 -10.16 -2.81
CA PHE A 45 -6.99 -8.72 -2.71
C PHE A 45 -6.89 -8.09 -4.11
N ALA A 46 -6.00 -8.62 -4.95
CA ALA A 46 -5.86 -8.10 -6.31
C ALA A 46 -7.14 -8.23 -7.10
N GLU A 47 -7.81 -9.38 -6.99
CA GLU A 47 -9.07 -9.58 -7.70
C GLU A 47 -10.15 -8.63 -7.21
N LYS A 48 -10.22 -8.43 -5.90
CA LYS A 48 -11.20 -7.52 -5.33
C LYS A 48 -10.98 -6.10 -5.84
N ALA A 49 -9.74 -5.72 -6.04
CA ALA A 49 -9.40 -4.40 -6.54
C ALA A 49 -9.53 -4.29 -8.06
N GLY A 50 -9.76 -5.40 -8.74
CA GLY A 50 -9.86 -5.37 -10.18
C GLY A 50 -8.52 -5.35 -10.89
N LEU A 51 -7.48 -5.81 -10.22
CA LEU A 51 -6.15 -5.87 -10.81
C LEU A 51 -5.98 -7.20 -11.53
N SER A 52 -5.30 -7.15 -12.67
CA SER A 52 -5.12 -8.35 -13.47
C SER A 52 -4.01 -9.26 -12.96
N SER A 53 -3.16 -8.77 -12.07
CA SER A 53 -2.02 -9.55 -11.62
C SER A 53 -1.71 -9.27 -10.16
N HIS A 54 -1.76 -10.33 -9.34
CA HIS A 54 -1.38 -10.17 -7.95
C HIS A 54 0.15 -10.09 -7.81
N ALA A 55 0.89 -10.55 -8.82
CA ALA A 55 2.33 -10.42 -8.80
C ALA A 55 2.73 -8.95 -8.85
N HIS A 56 2.02 -8.15 -9.63
CA HIS A 56 2.29 -6.72 -9.69
C HIS A 56 2.02 -6.06 -8.34
N LEU A 57 0.97 -6.50 -7.67
CA LEU A 57 0.64 -5.97 -6.35
C LEU A 57 1.76 -6.29 -5.37
N LYS A 58 2.30 -7.49 -5.44
CA LYS A 58 3.40 -7.88 -4.58
C LYS A 58 4.63 -7.01 -4.83
N LEU A 59 4.96 -6.77 -6.09
CA LEU A 59 6.09 -5.92 -6.42
C LEU A 59 5.87 -4.49 -5.92
N THR A 60 4.63 -4.02 -5.99
CA THR A 60 4.30 -2.69 -5.51
C THR A 60 4.53 -2.59 -4.01
N ILE A 61 4.02 -3.57 -3.27
CA ILE A 61 4.18 -3.58 -1.81
C ILE A 61 5.66 -3.66 -1.44
N ASP A 62 6.43 -4.44 -2.20
CA ASP A 62 7.85 -4.62 -1.92
C ASP A 62 8.71 -3.45 -2.37
N GLY A 63 8.10 -2.43 -2.95
CA GLY A 63 8.85 -1.26 -3.36
C GLY A 63 9.58 -1.39 -4.67
N LYS A 64 9.28 -2.42 -5.43
CA LYS A 64 9.99 -2.68 -6.68
C LYS A 64 9.24 -2.20 -7.91
N ARG A 65 8.08 -1.60 -7.72
CA ARG A 65 7.29 -1.16 -8.84
C ARG A 65 6.42 0.02 -8.42
N ASN A 66 6.36 1.02 -9.26
CA ASN A 66 5.44 2.14 -9.06
C ASN A 66 4.10 1.78 -9.70
N ILE A 67 3.06 2.52 -9.32
CA ILE A 67 1.75 2.28 -9.89
C ILE A 67 1.23 3.54 -10.56
N THR A 68 0.32 3.32 -11.51
CA THR A 68 -0.28 4.41 -12.26
C THR A 68 -1.54 4.88 -11.56
N LYS A 69 -2.07 6.01 -12.02
CA LYS A 69 -3.31 6.53 -11.45
C LYS A 69 -4.45 5.51 -11.58
N GLY A 70 -4.50 4.80 -12.71
CA GLY A 70 -5.54 3.79 -12.89
C GLY A 70 -5.47 2.72 -11.83
N THR A 71 -4.27 2.27 -11.51
CA THR A 71 -4.09 1.26 -10.47
C THR A 71 -4.44 1.83 -9.10
N VAL A 72 -4.09 3.09 -8.86
CA VAL A 72 -4.45 3.74 -7.59
C VAL A 72 -5.96 3.71 -7.38
N LEU A 73 -6.72 4.06 -8.43
CA LEU A 73 -8.18 4.07 -8.31
C LEU A 73 -8.73 2.68 -8.04
N LYS A 74 -8.14 1.68 -8.67
CA LYS A 74 -8.57 0.30 -8.42
C LYS A 74 -8.28 -0.12 -6.98
N LEU A 75 -7.12 0.26 -6.47
CA LEU A 75 -6.79 -0.05 -5.08
C LEU A 75 -7.71 0.66 -4.12
N ILE A 76 -8.06 1.91 -4.40
CA ILE A 76 -9.00 2.63 -3.55
C ILE A 76 -10.29 1.86 -3.44
N GLN A 77 -10.77 1.34 -4.57
CA GLN A 77 -12.00 0.55 -4.58
C GLN A 77 -11.83 -0.74 -3.79
N GLY A 78 -10.73 -1.44 -4.01
CA GLY A 78 -10.50 -2.70 -3.32
C GLY A 78 -10.31 -2.54 -1.83
N LEU A 79 -9.75 -1.39 -1.42
CA LEU A 79 -9.56 -1.09 -0.01
C LEU A 79 -10.82 -0.56 0.65
N GLY A 80 -11.80 -0.15 -0.16
CA GLY A 80 -13.04 0.39 0.37
C GLY A 80 -12.87 1.75 1.02
N LEU A 81 -11.95 2.57 0.52
CA LEU A 81 -11.68 3.86 1.11
C LEU A 81 -12.77 4.86 0.71
N GLU A 82 -13.26 5.60 1.70
CA GLU A 82 -14.24 6.61 1.41
C GLU A 82 -13.52 7.89 0.95
N LYS A 83 -14.29 8.90 0.58
CA LYS A 83 -13.79 10.08 -0.10
C LYS A 83 -12.52 10.67 0.49
N GLN A 84 -12.54 10.92 1.80
CA GLN A 84 -11.40 11.57 2.45
C GLN A 84 -10.16 10.69 2.42
N ARG A 85 -10.34 9.42 2.78
CA ARG A 85 -9.21 8.51 2.81
C ARG A 85 -8.73 8.14 1.42
N ALA A 86 -9.65 8.11 0.46
CA ALA A 86 -9.27 7.86 -0.93
C ALA A 86 -8.37 8.98 -1.45
N ALA A 87 -8.75 10.22 -1.17
CA ALA A 87 -7.95 11.37 -1.59
C ALA A 87 -6.57 11.36 -0.94
N TYR A 88 -6.54 11.02 0.33
CA TYR A 88 -5.27 10.94 1.03
C TYR A 88 -4.37 9.84 0.45
N PHE A 89 -4.95 8.68 0.20
CA PHE A 89 -4.20 7.57 -0.37
C PHE A 89 -3.61 7.95 -1.73
N GLU A 90 -4.42 8.57 -2.57
CA GLU A 90 -3.95 8.97 -3.89
C GLU A 90 -2.80 9.97 -3.77
N SER A 91 -2.95 10.97 -2.92
CA SER A 91 -1.90 11.95 -2.72
C SER A 91 -0.64 11.30 -2.18
N LEU A 92 -0.82 10.36 -1.25
CA LEU A 92 0.32 9.69 -0.65
C LEU A 92 1.10 8.89 -1.67
N VAL A 93 0.39 8.18 -2.54
CA VAL A 93 1.04 7.41 -3.58
C VAL A 93 1.89 8.32 -4.47
N PHE A 94 1.29 9.40 -4.94
CA PHE A 94 2.01 10.28 -5.83
C PHE A 94 3.18 10.96 -5.13
N PHE A 95 2.99 11.33 -3.87
CA PHE A 95 4.07 11.94 -3.12
C PHE A 95 5.23 10.96 -2.92
N ASN A 96 4.94 9.74 -2.51
CA ASN A 96 5.99 8.75 -2.29
C ASN A 96 6.72 8.43 -3.58
N GLN A 97 5.99 8.30 -4.68
CA GLN A 97 6.62 7.94 -5.93
C GLN A 97 7.41 9.11 -6.52
N ALA A 98 6.96 10.32 -6.28
CA ALA A 98 7.70 11.50 -6.70
C ALA A 98 9.01 11.62 -5.94
N GLN A 99 8.98 11.32 -4.65
CA GLN A 99 10.20 11.34 -3.85
C GLN A 99 11.22 10.36 -4.40
N ARG A 100 10.76 9.18 -4.74
CA ARG A 100 11.64 8.16 -5.27
C ARG A 100 12.27 8.60 -6.57
N THR A 101 11.47 9.17 -7.46
CA THR A 101 11.96 9.63 -8.74
C THR A 101 12.96 10.77 -8.58
N LYS A 102 12.64 11.69 -7.70
CA LYS A 102 13.51 12.84 -7.46
C LYS A 102 14.86 12.39 -6.90
N LYS A 103 14.80 11.46 -5.97
CA LYS A 103 16.02 10.95 -5.37
C LYS A 103 16.91 10.28 -6.41
N PHE A 104 16.28 9.49 -7.26
CA PHE A 104 17.00 8.80 -8.31
C PHE A 104 17.64 9.79 -9.28
N THR A 105 16.87 10.81 -9.65
CA THR A 105 17.36 11.82 -10.57
C THR A 105 18.57 12.56 -10.00
N GLN A 106 18.49 12.89 -8.72
CA GLN A 106 19.60 13.61 -8.10
C GLN A 106 20.87 12.79 -8.10
N SER A 107 20.76 11.50 -7.89
CA SER A 107 21.97 10.69 -7.87
C SER A 107 22.54 10.52 -9.27
N ARG A 108 21.79 10.80 -10.29
CA ARG A 108 22.26 10.68 -11.66
C ARG A 108 22.86 11.92 -12.22
N ILE A 109 22.59 13.05 -11.61
CA ILE A 109 23.06 14.32 -12.13
C ILE A 109 24.24 14.78 -11.32
N PRO A 110 25.41 14.68 -11.90
CA PRO A 110 26.58 15.13 -11.18
C PRO A 110 26.51 16.64 -11.14
N GLU A 111 27.07 17.17 -10.18
CA GLU A 111 26.99 18.58 -10.11
C GLU A 111 28.25 19.13 -10.42
#